data_eeff396fe27ef161f75dcc729b6d454a
#
_entry.id   eeff396fe27ef161f75dcc729b6d454a
#
_cell.length_a   1.000
_cell.length_b   1.000
_cell.length_c   1.000
_cell.angle_alpha   90.00
_cell.angle_beta   90.00
_cell.angle_gamma   90.00
#
_symmetry.space_group_name_H-M   'P 1'
#
loop_
_entity.id
_entity.type
_entity.pdbx_description
1 polymer ?
#
loop_
_entity_poly.entity_id
_entity_poly.type
_entity_poly.pdbx_seq_one_letter_code
_entity_poly.pdbx_strand_id
1 'polypeptide(L)'
;MAGYGPLSMASLGIIGSAMQPPPRRRIFVSYHHGGDQWYYNEFSRVFHDTYEAVYDNSLERQIDSDNTAYVMQRIRDNYITGTSCTAVLIGGQTHQRKYVDWEIKATLDKQHGLLGIVLPSYSRGSEGKIIVPNRFHHNVVTGYASYIFWENLNAQTLASAVHTAASASASLIDNSMQMKSRNG
;
A
#
# COMPACT_ATOMS: atom_id res chain seq x y z
N MET A 1 50.42 29.19 -52.17
CA MET A 1 49.14 28.46 -52.39
C MET A 1 48.92 27.54 -51.22
N ALA A 2 47.97 27.91 -50.30
CA ALA A 2 47.65 27.13 -49.11
C ALA A 2 46.42 26.26 -49.42
N GLY A 3 46.62 24.94 -49.33
CA GLY A 3 45.54 23.98 -49.53
C GLY A 3 44.75 23.79 -48.22
N TYR A 4 43.43 24.05 -48.23
CA TYR A 4 42.53 23.75 -47.15
C TYR A 4 42.02 22.32 -47.32
N GLY A 5 42.33 21.44 -46.35
CA GLY A 5 41.73 20.10 -46.23
C GLY A 5 40.34 20.15 -45.57
N PRO A 6 39.41 19.30 -45.96
CA PRO A 6 38.04 19.30 -45.35
C PRO A 6 38.04 18.73 -43.94
N LEU A 7 37.35 19.45 -43.01
CA LEU A 7 37.06 19.01 -41.66
C LEU A 7 36.02 17.89 -41.71
N SER A 8 36.41 16.72 -41.21
CA SER A 8 35.48 15.58 -40.97
C SER A 8 34.56 15.89 -39.78
N MET A 9 33.28 16.01 -40.04
CA MET A 9 32.25 16.04 -38.99
C MET A 9 32.14 14.64 -38.39
N ALA A 10 32.74 14.45 -37.21
CA ALA A 10 32.48 13.29 -36.40
C ALA A 10 31.01 13.39 -35.88
N SER A 11 30.17 12.54 -36.41
CA SER A 11 28.79 12.36 -35.91
C SER A 11 28.85 11.85 -34.47
N LEU A 12 28.59 12.71 -33.49
CA LEU A 12 28.29 12.28 -32.15
C LEU A 12 26.91 11.58 -32.18
N GLY A 13 26.92 10.26 -32.27
CA GLY A 13 25.78 9.44 -32.01
C GLY A 13 25.40 9.56 -30.54
N ILE A 14 24.43 10.42 -30.23
CA ILE A 14 23.73 10.40 -28.96
C ILE A 14 22.90 9.11 -28.98
N ILE A 15 23.47 8.04 -28.41
CA ILE A 15 22.70 6.84 -28.05
C ILE A 15 21.82 7.30 -26.90
N GLY A 16 20.60 7.71 -27.22
CA GLY A 16 19.57 7.92 -26.26
C GLY A 16 19.34 6.58 -25.56
N SER A 17 19.93 6.41 -24.38
CA SER A 17 19.55 5.33 -23.47
C SER A 17 18.05 5.50 -23.21
N ALA A 18 17.23 4.67 -23.84
CA ALA A 18 15.81 4.61 -23.52
C ALA A 18 15.74 4.29 -22.03
N MET A 19 15.41 5.30 -21.22
CA MET A 19 15.13 5.10 -19.80
C MET A 19 13.99 4.07 -19.72
N GLN A 20 14.32 2.86 -19.34
CA GLN A 20 13.30 1.87 -19.02
C GLN A 20 12.43 2.46 -17.92
N PRO A 21 11.10 2.39 -18.07
CA PRO A 21 10.22 2.84 -17.00
C PRO A 21 10.62 2.11 -15.71
N PRO A 22 10.64 2.80 -14.57
CA PRO A 22 10.99 2.16 -13.30
C PRO A 22 10.11 0.94 -13.09
N PRO A 23 10.65 -0.16 -12.55
CA PRO A 23 9.90 -1.38 -12.34
C PRO A 23 8.67 -1.06 -11.50
N ARG A 24 7.50 -1.54 -11.93
CA ARG A 24 6.23 -1.38 -11.19
C ARG A 24 6.41 -1.93 -9.79
N ARG A 25 6.15 -1.12 -8.79
CA ARG A 25 6.17 -1.58 -7.40
C ARG A 25 4.95 -2.43 -7.14
N ARG A 26 5.13 -3.52 -6.43
CA ARG A 26 4.02 -4.32 -5.91
C ARG A 26 3.54 -3.72 -4.59
N ILE A 27 2.24 -3.56 -4.48
CA ILE A 27 1.58 -3.13 -3.24
C ILE A 27 0.52 -4.15 -2.85
N PHE A 28 0.40 -4.43 -1.57
CA PHE A 28 -0.71 -5.21 -1.04
C PHE A 28 -1.88 -4.28 -0.72
N VAL A 29 -3.11 -4.67 -1.08
CA VAL A 29 -4.30 -3.88 -0.81
C VAL A 29 -5.18 -4.62 0.19
N SER A 30 -5.26 -4.07 1.40
CA SER A 30 -6.08 -4.55 2.51
C SER A 30 -7.40 -3.79 2.53
N TYR A 31 -8.54 -4.48 2.59
CA TYR A 31 -9.85 -3.84 2.61
C TYR A 31 -10.95 -4.76 3.18
N HIS A 32 -12.12 -4.18 3.49
CA HIS A 32 -13.30 -4.94 3.89
C HIS A 32 -14.11 -5.40 2.69
N HIS A 33 -14.05 -6.69 2.37
CA HIS A 33 -14.72 -7.28 1.20
C HIS A 33 -16.23 -7.02 1.14
N GLY A 34 -16.92 -7.10 2.28
CA GLY A 34 -18.36 -6.95 2.34
C GLY A 34 -18.88 -5.53 2.08
N GLY A 35 -18.02 -4.51 2.22
CA GLY A 35 -18.42 -3.10 2.09
C GLY A 35 -17.65 -2.30 1.06
N ASP A 36 -16.39 -2.65 0.82
CA ASP A 36 -15.46 -1.80 0.07
C ASP A 36 -14.98 -2.42 -1.25
N GLN A 37 -15.60 -3.55 -1.68
CA GLN A 37 -15.22 -4.27 -2.91
C GLN A 37 -15.24 -3.38 -4.16
N TRP A 38 -16.22 -2.47 -4.27
CA TRP A 38 -16.31 -1.57 -5.40
C TRP A 38 -15.09 -0.64 -5.47
N TYR A 39 -14.67 -0.08 -4.32
CA TYR A 39 -13.50 0.79 -4.25
C TYR A 39 -12.21 0.04 -4.59
N TYR A 40 -12.10 -1.22 -4.13
CA TYR A 40 -10.98 -2.06 -4.51
C TYR A 40 -10.92 -2.30 -6.04
N ASN A 41 -12.05 -2.64 -6.65
CA ASN A 41 -12.13 -2.87 -8.10
C ASN A 41 -11.75 -1.60 -8.88
N GLU A 42 -12.25 -0.45 -8.45
CA GLU A 42 -11.95 0.83 -9.07
C GLU A 42 -10.47 1.22 -8.88
N PHE A 43 -9.91 1.03 -7.69
CA PHE A 43 -8.49 1.22 -7.43
C PHE A 43 -7.63 0.35 -8.36
N SER A 44 -7.93 -0.92 -8.45
CA SER A 44 -7.20 -1.86 -9.32
C SER A 44 -7.32 -1.47 -10.79
N ARG A 45 -8.50 -1.04 -11.25
CA ARG A 45 -8.74 -0.61 -12.62
C ARG A 45 -7.96 0.66 -12.97
N VAL A 46 -7.98 1.66 -12.08
CA VAL A 46 -7.37 2.97 -12.34
C VAL A 46 -5.85 2.92 -12.25
N PHE A 47 -5.32 2.13 -11.31
CA PHE A 47 -3.88 2.11 -11.02
C PHE A 47 -3.15 0.86 -11.54
N HIS A 48 -3.82 0.03 -12.34
CA HIS A 48 -3.25 -1.18 -12.94
C HIS A 48 -1.90 -0.94 -13.64
N ASP A 49 -1.77 0.16 -14.36
CA ASP A 49 -0.54 0.47 -15.09
C ASP A 49 0.57 1.06 -14.21
N THR A 50 0.23 1.58 -13.04
CA THR A 50 1.16 2.21 -12.10
C THR A 50 1.69 1.22 -11.07
N TYR A 51 0.83 0.32 -10.57
CA TYR A 51 1.16 -0.65 -9.53
C TYR A 51 0.63 -2.04 -9.87
N GLU A 52 1.41 -3.06 -9.51
CA GLU A 52 0.88 -4.42 -9.40
C GLU A 52 0.20 -4.55 -8.03
N ALA A 53 -1.12 -4.43 -8.01
CA ALA A 53 -1.91 -4.64 -6.79
C ALA A 53 -1.98 -6.14 -6.48
N VAL A 54 -1.41 -6.54 -5.36
CA VAL A 54 -1.59 -7.88 -4.79
C VAL A 54 -2.73 -7.79 -3.79
N TYR A 55 -3.68 -8.69 -3.88
CA TYR A 55 -4.81 -8.74 -2.97
C TYR A 55 -5.07 -10.15 -2.50
N ASP A 56 -5.69 -10.27 -1.34
CA ASP A 56 -6.18 -11.52 -0.84
C ASP A 56 -7.70 -11.61 -0.96
N ASN A 57 -8.15 -12.40 -1.92
CA ASN A 57 -9.56 -12.74 -2.05
C ASN A 57 -10.01 -13.80 -1.02
N SER A 58 -9.07 -14.31 -0.22
CA SER A 58 -9.27 -15.59 0.46
C SER A 58 -9.38 -15.49 1.97
N LEU A 59 -8.84 -14.45 2.63
CA LEU A 59 -8.75 -14.45 4.08
C LEU A 59 -10.12 -14.39 4.77
N GLU A 60 -11.08 -13.65 4.23
CA GLU A 60 -12.44 -13.66 4.76
C GLU A 60 -13.24 -14.91 4.37
N ARG A 61 -12.80 -15.68 3.34
CA ARG A 61 -13.54 -16.79 2.78
C ARG A 61 -12.87 -18.17 2.87
N GLN A 62 -11.55 -18.24 3.00
CA GLN A 62 -10.81 -19.50 2.82
C GLN A 62 -9.98 -19.96 4.01
N ILE A 63 -9.75 -19.10 5.01
CA ILE A 63 -9.03 -19.54 6.20
C ILE A 63 -10.00 -19.60 7.37
N ASP A 64 -10.83 -20.61 7.33
CA ASP A 64 -11.57 -21.12 8.51
C ASP A 64 -10.59 -21.97 9.34
N SER A 65 -9.59 -21.30 9.91
CA SER A 65 -8.59 -21.94 10.76
C SER A 65 -8.53 -21.19 12.09
N ASP A 66 -8.77 -21.91 13.17
CA ASP A 66 -8.54 -21.42 14.54
C ASP A 66 -7.05 -21.23 14.85
N ASN A 67 -6.16 -21.69 13.95
CA ASN A 67 -4.72 -21.54 14.12
C ASN A 67 -4.25 -20.18 13.61
N THR A 68 -4.28 -19.20 14.50
CA THR A 68 -3.83 -17.82 14.22
C THR A 68 -2.41 -17.74 13.68
N ALA A 69 -1.48 -18.59 14.18
CA ALA A 69 -0.08 -18.59 13.73
C ALA A 69 0.02 -19.00 12.25
N TYR A 70 -0.72 -20.00 11.83
CA TYR A 70 -0.79 -20.46 10.44
C TYR A 70 -1.37 -19.35 9.53
N VAL A 71 -2.46 -18.71 9.96
CA VAL A 71 -3.06 -17.60 9.19
C VAL A 71 -2.06 -16.46 9.01
N MET A 72 -1.39 -16.05 10.09
CA MET A 72 -0.38 -14.99 10.05
C MET A 72 0.81 -15.33 9.15
N GLN A 73 1.24 -16.59 9.15
CA GLN A 73 2.28 -17.04 8.23
C GLN A 73 1.83 -16.92 6.77
N ARG A 74 0.61 -17.36 6.45
CA ARG A 74 0.07 -17.24 5.11
C ARG A 74 -0.06 -15.79 4.64
N ILE A 75 -0.52 -14.89 5.51
CA ILE A 75 -0.57 -13.46 5.21
C ILE A 75 0.83 -12.95 4.82
N ARG A 76 1.83 -13.23 5.65
CA ARG A 76 3.21 -12.77 5.40
C ARG A 76 3.80 -13.33 4.12
N ASP A 77 3.65 -14.63 3.90
CA ASP A 77 4.38 -15.33 2.83
C ASP A 77 3.70 -15.15 1.47
N ASN A 78 2.37 -15.19 1.41
CA ASN A 78 1.63 -15.15 0.15
C ASN A 78 1.31 -13.73 -0.32
N TYR A 79 1.14 -12.78 0.60
CA TYR A 79 0.59 -11.46 0.26
C TYR A 79 1.54 -10.30 0.53
N ILE A 80 2.20 -10.28 1.69
CA ILE A 80 3.08 -9.17 2.06
C ILE A 80 4.47 -9.34 1.43
N THR A 81 5.02 -10.57 1.40
CA THR A 81 6.35 -10.81 0.82
C THR A 81 6.39 -10.42 -0.66
N GLY A 82 7.42 -9.63 -1.01
CA GLY A 82 7.58 -9.11 -2.37
C GLY A 82 6.81 -7.82 -2.66
N THR A 83 6.06 -7.28 -1.69
CA THR A 83 5.47 -5.94 -1.78
C THR A 83 6.35 -4.91 -1.06
N SER A 84 6.20 -3.64 -1.38
CA SER A 84 6.93 -2.55 -0.69
C SER A 84 6.06 -1.78 0.30
N CYS A 85 4.74 -1.91 0.18
CA CYS A 85 3.77 -1.14 0.96
C CYS A 85 2.45 -1.89 1.01
N THR A 86 1.74 -1.74 2.13
CA THR A 86 0.33 -2.11 2.28
C THR A 86 -0.52 -0.86 2.23
N ALA A 87 -1.48 -0.82 1.29
CA ALA A 87 -2.51 0.20 1.20
C ALA A 87 -3.79 -0.32 1.84
N VAL A 88 -4.23 0.31 2.93
CA VAL A 88 -5.46 -0.04 3.64
C VAL A 88 -6.58 0.85 3.15
N LEU A 89 -7.60 0.30 2.48
CA LEU A 89 -8.81 1.04 2.11
C LEU A 89 -9.69 1.18 3.36
N ILE A 90 -9.84 2.41 3.86
CA ILE A 90 -10.50 2.72 5.12
C ILE A 90 -11.93 3.17 4.84
N GLY A 91 -12.85 2.22 4.83
CA GLY A 91 -14.29 2.44 4.72
C GLY A 91 -15.01 2.39 6.06
N GLY A 92 -16.34 2.32 6.00
CA GLY A 92 -17.21 2.45 7.18
C GLY A 92 -17.00 1.41 8.26
N GLN A 93 -16.65 0.18 7.90
CA GLN A 93 -16.50 -0.92 8.84
C GLN A 93 -15.08 -1.49 8.92
N THR A 94 -14.12 -0.93 8.20
CA THR A 94 -12.75 -1.44 8.11
C THR A 94 -12.10 -1.56 9.50
N HIS A 95 -12.36 -0.61 10.40
CA HIS A 95 -11.85 -0.60 11.78
C HIS A 95 -12.33 -1.79 12.64
N GLN A 96 -13.43 -2.45 12.25
CA GLN A 96 -13.99 -3.59 12.96
C GLN A 96 -13.42 -4.94 12.52
N ARG A 97 -12.70 -5.00 11.40
CA ARG A 97 -12.28 -6.26 10.78
C ARG A 97 -10.99 -6.82 11.38
N LYS A 98 -11.08 -8.05 11.91
CA LYS A 98 -9.90 -8.73 12.49
C LYS A 98 -8.82 -9.00 11.45
N TYR A 99 -9.21 -9.37 10.22
CA TYR A 99 -8.24 -9.67 9.16
C TYR A 99 -7.48 -8.42 8.71
N VAL A 100 -8.14 -7.27 8.63
CA VAL A 100 -7.43 -6.00 8.36
C VAL A 100 -6.41 -5.70 9.46
N ASP A 101 -6.74 -5.90 10.74
CA ASP A 101 -5.77 -5.76 11.84
C ASP A 101 -4.59 -6.72 11.69
N TRP A 102 -4.83 -7.96 11.28
CA TRP A 102 -3.80 -8.98 11.08
C TRP A 102 -2.89 -8.67 9.88
N GLU A 103 -3.47 -8.16 8.80
CA GLU A 103 -2.72 -7.71 7.61
C GLU A 103 -1.84 -6.51 7.93
N ILE A 104 -2.35 -5.54 8.68
CA ILE A 104 -1.55 -4.42 9.19
C ILE A 104 -0.42 -4.95 10.09
N LYS A 105 -0.73 -5.88 11.01
CA LYS A 105 0.30 -6.49 11.86
C LYS A 105 1.40 -7.16 11.04
N ALA A 106 1.03 -7.96 10.06
CA ALA A 106 1.98 -8.66 9.20
C ALA A 106 2.85 -7.69 8.37
N THR A 107 2.27 -6.57 7.93
CA THR A 107 2.99 -5.47 7.26
C THR A 107 4.05 -4.88 8.17
N LEU A 108 3.70 -4.58 9.42
CA LEU A 108 4.62 -4.03 10.42
C LEU A 108 5.72 -5.06 10.82
N ASP A 109 5.36 -6.34 10.95
CA ASP A 109 6.33 -7.43 11.20
C ASP A 109 7.39 -7.52 10.08
N LYS A 110 7.02 -7.19 8.85
CA LYS A 110 7.91 -7.16 7.67
C LYS A 110 8.58 -5.80 7.47
N GLN A 111 8.25 -4.79 8.27
CA GLN A 111 8.74 -3.41 8.14
C GLN A 111 8.45 -2.80 6.75
N HIS A 112 7.34 -3.21 6.14
CA HIS A 112 6.86 -2.64 4.87
C HIS A 112 6.07 -1.37 5.13
N GLY A 113 6.06 -0.45 4.16
CA GLY A 113 5.31 0.79 4.27
C GLY A 113 3.83 0.57 4.56
N LEU A 114 3.23 1.48 5.31
CA LEU A 114 1.81 1.43 5.68
C LEU A 114 1.11 2.73 5.28
N LEU A 115 0.18 2.61 4.32
CA LEU A 115 -0.58 3.72 3.76
C LEU A 115 -2.08 3.51 3.98
N GLY A 116 -2.80 4.50 4.51
CA GLY A 116 -4.26 4.52 4.55
C GLY A 116 -4.83 5.27 3.34
N ILE A 117 -5.86 4.71 2.73
CA ILE A 117 -6.67 5.40 1.71
C ILE A 117 -8.07 5.54 2.29
N VAL A 118 -8.41 6.77 2.71
CA VAL A 118 -9.71 7.06 3.34
C VAL A 118 -10.78 7.14 2.27
N LEU A 119 -11.71 6.18 2.29
CA LEU A 119 -12.81 6.08 1.32
C LEU A 119 -13.93 7.07 1.66
N PRO A 120 -14.73 7.52 0.69
CA PRO A 120 -15.92 8.35 0.96
C PRO A 120 -16.92 7.71 1.93
N SER A 121 -16.92 6.38 2.04
CA SER A 121 -17.76 5.59 2.96
C SER A 121 -17.26 5.54 4.40
N TYR A 122 -16.18 6.22 4.76
CA TYR A 122 -15.60 6.16 6.10
C TYR A 122 -16.58 6.54 7.22
N SER A 123 -16.39 5.95 8.41
CA SER A 123 -17.17 6.31 9.59
C SER A 123 -16.55 7.47 10.36
N ARG A 124 -17.42 8.29 10.97
CA ARG A 124 -17.02 9.36 11.89
C ARG A 124 -17.39 8.99 13.33
N GLY A 125 -16.49 9.27 14.25
CA GLY A 125 -16.74 9.22 15.67
C GLY A 125 -17.56 10.42 16.17
N SER A 126 -17.89 10.42 17.46
CA SER A 126 -18.68 11.47 18.12
C SER A 126 -18.05 12.88 17.97
N GLU A 127 -16.72 12.97 17.85
CA GLU A 127 -16.00 14.22 17.66
C GLU A 127 -15.77 14.57 16.17
N GLY A 128 -16.46 13.90 15.24
CA GLY A 128 -16.28 14.10 13.82
C GLY A 128 -14.97 13.55 13.23
N LYS A 129 -14.12 12.92 14.06
CA LYS A 129 -12.87 12.30 13.64
C LYS A 129 -13.13 11.02 12.85
N ILE A 130 -12.29 10.73 11.87
CA ILE A 130 -12.34 9.49 11.09
C ILE A 130 -12.03 8.30 12.00
N ILE A 131 -12.87 7.26 11.95
CA ILE A 131 -12.60 6.02 12.66
C ILE A 131 -11.76 5.11 11.77
N VAL A 132 -10.59 4.74 12.25
CA VAL A 132 -9.62 3.89 11.55
C VAL A 132 -9.26 2.67 12.40
N PRO A 133 -8.67 1.59 11.82
CA PRO A 133 -8.15 0.48 12.63
C PRO A 133 -7.15 0.99 13.70
N ASN A 134 -7.30 0.52 14.94
CA ASN A 134 -6.48 1.01 16.06
C ASN A 134 -4.98 0.88 15.81
N ARG A 135 -4.52 -0.27 15.29
CA ARG A 135 -3.11 -0.49 14.97
C ARG A 135 -2.61 0.48 13.90
N PHE A 136 -3.45 0.78 12.89
CA PHE A 136 -3.14 1.82 11.91
C PHE A 136 -3.00 3.19 12.57
N HIS A 137 -3.96 3.56 13.43
CA HIS A 137 -3.93 4.84 14.16
C HIS A 137 -2.65 5.01 14.99
N HIS A 138 -2.23 4.00 15.75
CA HIS A 138 -0.98 4.04 16.53
C HIS A 138 0.21 4.38 15.63
N ASN A 139 0.28 3.78 14.45
CA ASN A 139 1.37 4.03 13.51
C ASN A 139 1.27 5.37 12.78
N VAL A 140 0.08 5.96 12.69
CA VAL A 140 -0.08 7.37 12.27
C VAL A 140 0.47 8.31 13.34
N VAL A 141 0.17 8.04 14.62
CA VAL A 141 0.65 8.86 15.75
C VAL A 141 2.17 8.82 15.88
N THR A 142 2.81 7.67 15.63
CA THR A 142 4.27 7.57 15.64
C THR A 142 4.95 8.17 14.42
N GLY A 143 4.17 8.49 13.37
CA GLY A 143 4.69 9.00 12.09
C GLY A 143 5.16 7.89 11.13
N TYR A 144 4.94 6.61 11.46
CA TYR A 144 5.26 5.50 10.55
C TYR A 144 4.27 5.38 9.40
N ALA A 145 2.97 5.46 9.68
CA ALA A 145 1.91 5.38 8.68
C ALA A 145 1.45 6.78 8.25
N SER A 146 1.08 6.90 7.00
CA SER A 146 0.46 8.09 6.43
C SER A 146 -0.89 7.74 5.80
N TYR A 147 -1.68 8.76 5.43
CA TYR A 147 -2.94 8.52 4.75
C TYR A 147 -3.24 9.60 3.70
N ILE A 148 -4.08 9.23 2.74
CA ILE A 148 -4.58 10.11 1.69
C ILE A 148 -6.10 9.87 1.55
N PHE A 149 -6.85 10.89 1.18
CA PHE A 149 -8.27 10.73 0.87
C PHE A 149 -8.47 10.23 -0.56
N TRP A 150 -9.49 9.42 -0.76
CA TRP A 150 -9.84 8.84 -2.05
C TRP A 150 -10.00 9.89 -3.17
N GLU A 151 -10.65 11.00 -2.87
CA GLU A 151 -10.85 12.10 -3.82
C GLU A 151 -9.57 12.80 -4.29
N ASN A 152 -8.48 12.62 -3.55
CA ASN A 152 -7.16 13.18 -3.89
C ASN A 152 -6.27 12.19 -4.64
N LEU A 153 -6.78 10.96 -4.92
CA LEU A 153 -6.00 9.94 -5.61
C LEU A 153 -5.88 10.23 -7.11
N ASN A 154 -4.65 10.24 -7.55
CA ASN A 154 -4.24 10.12 -8.95
C ASN A 154 -2.89 9.39 -8.99
N ALA A 155 -2.37 9.08 -10.18
CA ALA A 155 -1.13 8.32 -10.32
C ALA A 155 0.07 8.99 -9.60
N GLN A 156 0.18 10.31 -9.64
CA GLN A 156 1.26 11.06 -9.02
C GLN A 156 1.14 11.08 -7.48
N THR A 157 -0.05 11.40 -6.96
CA THR A 157 -0.28 11.48 -5.51
C THR A 157 -0.15 10.10 -4.87
N LEU A 158 -0.65 9.04 -5.51
CA LEU A 158 -0.47 7.67 -5.05
C LEU A 158 1.01 7.27 -5.05
N ALA A 159 1.76 7.58 -6.12
CA ALA A 159 3.18 7.28 -6.20
C ALA A 159 3.98 7.97 -5.08
N SER A 160 3.68 9.24 -4.81
CA SER A 160 4.30 9.99 -3.71
C SER A 160 3.94 9.40 -2.34
N ALA A 161 2.67 9.06 -2.11
CA ALA A 161 2.21 8.48 -0.85
C ALA A 161 2.84 7.10 -0.58
N VAL A 162 2.90 6.22 -1.60
CA VAL A 162 3.56 4.91 -1.51
C VAL A 162 5.05 5.06 -1.25
N HIS A 163 5.71 6.00 -1.93
CA HIS A 163 7.14 6.27 -1.70
C HIS A 163 7.39 6.74 -0.26
N THR A 164 6.60 7.67 0.22
CA THR A 164 6.69 8.18 1.61
C THR A 164 6.50 7.05 2.62
N ALA A 165 5.44 6.25 2.47
CA ALA A 165 5.17 5.13 3.35
C ALA A 165 6.30 4.08 3.33
N ALA A 166 6.80 3.72 2.13
CA ALA A 166 7.87 2.72 1.99
C ALA A 166 9.25 3.22 2.48
N SER A 167 9.42 4.54 2.67
CA SER A 167 10.65 5.17 3.15
C SER A 167 10.62 5.50 4.65
N ALA A 168 9.50 5.23 5.34
CA ALA A 168 9.37 5.50 6.76
C ALA A 168 10.37 4.66 7.58
N SER A 169 10.93 5.28 8.63
CA SER A 169 11.90 4.57 9.48
C SER A 169 11.23 3.46 10.27
N ALA A 170 11.79 2.25 10.22
CA ALA A 170 11.32 1.11 11.01
C ALA A 170 11.34 1.36 12.53
N SER A 171 12.16 2.31 13.01
CA SER A 171 12.20 2.70 14.42
C SER A 171 10.90 3.36 14.90
N LEU A 172 10.04 3.81 14.00
CA LEU A 172 8.75 4.43 14.30
C LEU A 172 7.60 3.40 14.41
N ILE A 173 7.87 2.12 14.12
CA ILE A 173 6.84 1.08 14.16
C ILE A 173 6.34 0.87 15.59
N ASP A 174 5.03 0.99 15.77
CA ASP A 174 4.33 0.48 16.96
C ASP A 174 3.48 -0.75 16.61
N ASN A 175 3.98 -1.93 16.93
CA ASN A 175 3.29 -3.20 16.73
C ASN A 175 3.04 -3.92 18.07
N SER A 176 2.98 -3.17 19.17
CA SER A 176 2.82 -3.68 20.54
C SER A 176 1.41 -4.19 20.85
N MET A 177 0.41 -3.74 20.09
CA MET A 177 -0.98 -4.12 20.33
C MET A 177 -1.21 -5.62 20.14
N GLN A 178 -2.08 -6.20 20.97
CA GLN A 178 -2.62 -7.54 20.74
C GLN A 178 -3.45 -7.56 19.45
N MET A 179 -3.43 -8.70 18.77
CA MET A 179 -4.24 -8.92 17.58
C MET A 179 -5.73 -9.02 17.93
N LYS A 180 -6.58 -8.51 17.06
CA LYS A 180 -8.03 -8.71 17.20
C LYS A 180 -8.36 -10.21 17.16
N SER A 181 -9.17 -10.66 18.12
CA SER A 181 -9.66 -12.05 18.17
C SER A 181 -10.96 -12.24 17.39
N ARG A 182 -11.75 -11.18 17.20
CA ARG A 182 -13.06 -11.21 16.52
C ARG A 182 -13.33 -9.91 15.77
N ASN A 183 -14.28 -9.96 14.84
CA ASN A 183 -14.89 -8.77 14.24
C ASN A 183 -15.78 -8.10 15.29
N GLY A 184 -15.91 -6.79 15.25
CA GLY A 184 -16.75 -6.04 16.17
C GLY A 184 -16.35 -4.61 16.25
#